data_96ae0ff6a60d8763916845e8b045dbfa
#
_entry.id   96ae0ff6a60d8763916845e8b045dbfa
#
_cell.length_a   1.000
_cell.length_b   1.000
_cell.length_c   1.000
_cell.angle_alpha   90.00
_cell.angle_beta   90.00
_cell.angle_gamma   90.00
#
_symmetry.space_group_name_H-M   'P 1'
#
loop_
_entity.id
_entity.type
_entity.pdbx_description
1 polymer ?
#
loop_
_entity_poly.entity_id
_entity_poly.type
_entity_poly.pdbx_seq_one_letter_code
_entity_poly.pdbx_strand_id
1 'polypeptide(L)'
;MSSVAHPKEGEAVDILVIGGGPAGATAALYAARAGRTCRVVDKGVASGALGMSHEIANFPGLTEPVPGVRVVELLRSQAAGYGADFVTDRVTTARFEGSRKAAYGVKGTYEGRSLIVATGAMGRSARLVGEEQLVGRGVSYCATCDGFFFRDRVVAVVGATDEAAEEALVVARLARRVHFLLPVESLRAPAELAAQVEANPAIEIHRSTVIEEIIGTERVEGLRIRSRGGAPIVLPVDGVFLYLQGARPIVDFLGGQADLSPEGCLLVDEYLQTTIPGVFAAGDVLCKHLKQAVIAAAEGAKAAVAADRYLSGHAKLRPDWS
;
A
#
# COMPACT_ATOMS: atom_id res chain seq x y z
N MET A 1 -27.28 21.18 -1.54
CA MET A 1 -26.32 20.15 -1.10
C MET A 1 -25.52 20.76 0.03
N SER A 2 -25.73 20.32 1.29
CA SER A 2 -24.93 20.78 2.42
C SER A 2 -23.51 20.24 2.20
N SER A 3 -22.53 21.12 2.09
CA SER A 3 -21.13 20.74 1.98
C SER A 3 -20.72 19.97 3.24
N VAL A 4 -20.39 18.70 3.12
CA VAL A 4 -19.69 18.00 4.18
C VAL A 4 -18.36 18.74 4.38
N ALA A 5 -18.08 19.16 5.61
CA ALA A 5 -16.84 19.88 5.91
C ALA A 5 -15.64 18.98 5.60
N HIS A 6 -14.70 19.47 4.81
CA HIS A 6 -13.43 18.79 4.62
C HIS A 6 -12.69 18.69 5.96
N PRO A 7 -12.23 17.51 6.38
CA PRO A 7 -11.47 17.37 7.63
C PRO A 7 -10.17 18.18 7.55
N LYS A 8 -9.86 18.93 8.61
CA LYS A 8 -8.61 19.68 8.70
C LYS A 8 -7.42 18.72 8.86
N GLU A 9 -6.24 19.18 8.47
CA GLU A 9 -5.00 18.42 8.69
C GLU A 9 -4.82 18.12 10.19
N GLY A 10 -4.51 16.86 10.54
CA GLY A 10 -4.38 16.40 11.93
C GLY A 10 -5.69 16.15 12.69
N GLU A 11 -6.86 16.44 12.09
CA GLU A 11 -8.15 16.17 12.71
C GLU A 11 -8.59 14.72 12.52
N ALA A 12 -9.09 14.10 13.61
CA ALA A 12 -9.66 12.75 13.55
C ALA A 12 -10.97 12.76 12.74
N VAL A 13 -11.12 11.77 11.85
CA VAL A 13 -12.32 11.64 11.00
C VAL A 13 -13.28 10.57 11.54
N ASP A 14 -14.49 10.53 11.03
CA ASP A 14 -15.42 9.44 11.32
C ASP A 14 -14.91 8.12 10.75
N ILE A 15 -14.50 8.11 9.47
CA ILE A 15 -14.04 6.92 8.77
C ILE A 15 -12.68 7.18 8.14
N LEU A 16 -11.66 6.47 8.63
CA LEU A 16 -10.32 6.43 8.05
C LEU A 16 -10.24 5.24 7.09
N VAL A 17 -9.77 5.47 5.85
CA VAL A 17 -9.59 4.42 4.84
C VAL A 17 -8.11 4.30 4.51
N ILE A 18 -7.56 3.08 4.52
CA ILE A 18 -6.19 2.81 4.11
C ILE A 18 -6.20 2.09 2.77
N GLY A 19 -5.69 2.76 1.75
CA GLY A 19 -5.73 2.33 0.35
C GLY A 19 -6.82 3.02 -0.46
N GLY A 20 -6.44 3.65 -1.58
CA GLY A 20 -7.31 4.48 -2.43
C GLY A 20 -7.59 3.86 -3.80
N GLY A 21 -7.52 2.52 -3.91
CA GLY A 21 -7.97 1.77 -5.08
C GLY A 21 -9.50 1.71 -5.18
N PRO A 22 -10.07 0.84 -6.04
CA PRO A 22 -11.54 0.77 -6.24
C PRO A 22 -12.33 0.59 -4.95
N ALA A 23 -11.88 -0.28 -4.04
CA ALA A 23 -12.53 -0.49 -2.76
C ALA A 23 -12.52 0.76 -1.89
N GLY A 24 -11.33 1.35 -1.68
CA GLY A 24 -11.18 2.50 -0.79
C GLY A 24 -11.81 3.78 -1.34
N ALA A 25 -11.66 4.05 -2.62
CA ALA A 25 -12.30 5.22 -3.26
C ALA A 25 -13.83 5.11 -3.22
N THR A 26 -14.39 3.91 -3.43
CA THR A 26 -15.83 3.68 -3.32
C THR A 26 -16.29 3.75 -1.87
N ALA A 27 -15.53 3.22 -0.91
CA ALA A 27 -15.82 3.36 0.51
C ALA A 27 -15.89 4.84 0.91
N ALA A 28 -14.92 5.64 0.47
CA ALA A 28 -14.89 7.08 0.73
C ALA A 28 -16.08 7.82 0.12
N LEU A 29 -16.48 7.46 -1.11
CA LEU A 29 -17.67 8.00 -1.76
C LEU A 29 -18.94 7.77 -0.92
N TYR A 30 -19.15 6.52 -0.48
CA TYR A 30 -20.35 6.16 0.30
C TYR A 30 -20.33 6.79 1.69
N ALA A 31 -19.18 6.83 2.36
CA ALA A 31 -19.00 7.51 3.64
C ALA A 31 -19.34 9.01 3.54
N ALA A 32 -18.75 9.71 2.57
CA ALA A 32 -19.00 11.14 2.37
C ALA A 32 -20.47 11.43 2.01
N ARG A 33 -21.10 10.60 1.17
CA ARG A 33 -22.52 10.73 0.85
C ARG A 33 -23.44 10.47 2.05
N ALA A 34 -23.03 9.63 3.00
CA ALA A 34 -23.74 9.43 4.27
C ALA A 34 -23.51 10.58 5.28
N GLY A 35 -22.77 11.63 4.90
CA GLY A 35 -22.49 12.79 5.77
C GLY A 35 -21.38 12.55 6.77
N ARG A 36 -20.57 11.47 6.61
CA ARG A 36 -19.42 11.18 7.46
C ARG A 36 -18.16 11.89 6.94
N THR A 37 -17.37 12.44 7.86
CA THR A 37 -16.03 12.88 7.52
C THR A 37 -15.17 11.66 7.19
N CYS A 38 -14.50 11.69 6.03
CA CYS A 38 -13.73 10.55 5.53
C CYS A 38 -12.38 10.99 5.00
N ARG A 39 -11.32 10.31 5.41
CA ARG A 39 -9.96 10.48 4.89
C ARG A 39 -9.43 9.16 4.36
N VAL A 40 -8.89 9.21 3.15
CA VAL A 40 -8.21 8.08 2.51
C VAL A 40 -6.71 8.34 2.53
N VAL A 41 -5.94 7.43 3.09
CA VAL A 41 -4.46 7.46 3.04
C VAL A 41 -3.99 6.40 2.07
N ASP A 42 -3.26 6.82 1.05
CA ASP A 42 -2.85 5.97 -0.07
C ASP A 42 -1.52 6.42 -0.68
N LYS A 43 -0.78 5.50 -1.29
CA LYS A 43 0.53 5.78 -1.93
C LYS A 43 0.42 6.60 -3.22
N GLY A 44 -0.76 6.74 -3.79
CA GLY A 44 -1.00 7.46 -5.05
C GLY A 44 -1.83 6.66 -6.07
N VAL A 45 -2.31 7.33 -7.10
CA VAL A 45 -3.25 6.75 -8.09
C VAL A 45 -2.66 5.60 -8.90
N ALA A 46 -1.35 5.60 -9.12
CA ALA A 46 -0.64 4.59 -9.91
C ALA A 46 -0.11 3.42 -9.06
N SER A 47 -0.26 3.45 -7.74
CA SER A 47 0.41 2.49 -6.84
C SER A 47 -0.32 1.15 -6.66
N GLY A 48 -1.60 1.08 -6.99
CA GLY A 48 -2.42 -0.14 -6.82
C GLY A 48 -2.54 -0.97 -8.10
N ALA A 49 -3.04 -2.20 -7.98
CA ALA A 49 -3.18 -3.13 -9.10
C ALA A 49 -3.95 -2.53 -10.30
N LEU A 50 -5.06 -1.83 -10.02
CA LEU A 50 -5.82 -1.16 -11.07
C LEU A 50 -5.03 0.01 -11.68
N GLY A 51 -4.40 0.86 -10.87
CA GLY A 51 -3.62 2.01 -11.35
C GLY A 51 -2.45 1.61 -12.26
N MET A 52 -1.90 0.42 -12.06
CA MET A 52 -0.80 -0.15 -12.86
C MET A 52 -1.28 -0.90 -14.11
N SER A 53 -2.59 -1.13 -14.26
CA SER A 53 -3.14 -1.83 -15.43
C SER A 53 -3.08 -0.95 -16.66
N HIS A 54 -2.53 -1.49 -17.75
CA HIS A 54 -2.38 -0.76 -19.02
C HIS A 54 -3.74 -0.34 -19.59
N GLU A 55 -4.73 -1.24 -19.53
CA GLU A 55 -6.06 -1.03 -20.11
C GLU A 55 -7.13 -1.75 -19.28
N ILE A 56 -8.27 -1.10 -19.09
CA ILE A 56 -9.47 -1.63 -18.45
C ILE A 56 -10.65 -1.44 -19.39
N ALA A 57 -11.28 -2.54 -19.76
CA ALA A 57 -12.46 -2.56 -20.62
C ALA A 57 -13.73 -3.11 -19.93
N ASN A 58 -13.59 -3.67 -18.73
CA ASN A 58 -14.62 -4.43 -18.02
C ASN A 58 -15.12 -3.77 -16.73
N PHE A 59 -14.92 -2.47 -16.55
CA PHE A 59 -15.51 -1.73 -15.44
C PHE A 59 -16.82 -1.10 -15.91
N PRO A 60 -17.99 -1.44 -15.29
CA PRO A 60 -19.28 -0.89 -15.71
C PRO A 60 -19.31 0.64 -15.74
N GLY A 61 -19.84 1.21 -16.80
CA GLY A 61 -19.89 2.66 -17.00
C GLY A 61 -18.78 3.21 -17.90
N LEU A 62 -17.77 2.41 -18.24
CA LEU A 62 -16.83 2.78 -19.30
C LEU A 62 -17.45 2.53 -20.68
N THR A 63 -17.36 3.51 -21.55
CA THR A 63 -17.85 3.43 -22.95
C THR A 63 -16.76 2.94 -23.90
N GLU A 64 -15.51 3.01 -23.48
CA GLU A 64 -14.33 2.56 -24.23
C GLU A 64 -13.25 2.07 -23.24
N PRO A 65 -12.30 1.25 -23.67
CA PRO A 65 -11.16 0.87 -22.86
C PRO A 65 -10.30 2.10 -22.49
N VAL A 66 -9.90 2.17 -21.21
CA VAL A 66 -9.07 3.26 -20.70
C VAL A 66 -7.92 2.73 -19.84
N PRO A 67 -6.82 3.48 -19.67
CA PRO A 67 -5.79 3.12 -18.71
C PRO A 67 -6.36 2.97 -17.29
N GLY A 68 -5.89 1.97 -16.53
CA GLY A 68 -6.40 1.71 -15.21
C GLY A 68 -6.25 2.88 -14.23
N VAL A 69 -5.18 3.68 -14.37
CA VAL A 69 -4.99 4.92 -13.61
C VAL A 69 -6.16 5.89 -13.81
N ARG A 70 -6.72 5.96 -15.01
CA ARG A 70 -7.86 6.83 -15.30
C ARG A 70 -9.11 6.40 -14.56
N VAL A 71 -9.34 5.09 -14.41
CA VAL A 71 -10.46 4.56 -13.61
C VAL A 71 -10.29 4.95 -12.14
N VAL A 72 -9.09 4.81 -11.59
CA VAL A 72 -8.79 5.23 -10.21
C VAL A 72 -9.05 6.72 -10.01
N GLU A 73 -8.58 7.57 -10.94
CA GLU A 73 -8.81 9.02 -10.91
C GLU A 73 -10.31 9.37 -10.92
N LEU A 74 -11.09 8.71 -11.75
CA LEU A 74 -12.54 8.93 -11.83
C LEU A 74 -13.22 8.60 -10.49
N LEU A 75 -12.91 7.45 -9.90
CA LEU A 75 -13.46 7.03 -8.61
C LEU A 75 -13.09 8.00 -7.49
N ARG A 76 -11.83 8.41 -7.42
CA ARG A 76 -11.35 9.37 -6.41
C ARG A 76 -11.96 10.75 -6.60
N SER A 77 -12.02 11.23 -7.83
CA SER A 77 -12.62 12.55 -8.13
C SER A 77 -14.11 12.58 -7.74
N GLN A 78 -14.84 11.48 -7.98
CA GLN A 78 -16.22 11.36 -7.55
C GLN A 78 -16.35 11.44 -6.02
N ALA A 79 -15.54 10.69 -5.28
CA ALA A 79 -15.53 10.71 -3.82
C ALA A 79 -15.14 12.09 -3.27
N ALA A 80 -14.10 12.72 -3.82
CA ALA A 80 -13.65 14.06 -3.45
C ALA A 80 -14.74 15.12 -3.69
N GLY A 81 -15.49 14.98 -4.79
CA GLY A 81 -16.65 15.85 -5.09
C GLY A 81 -17.75 15.81 -4.03
N TYR A 82 -17.81 14.78 -3.19
CA TYR A 82 -18.69 14.68 -2.02
C TYR A 82 -17.99 15.02 -0.69
N GLY A 83 -16.74 15.44 -0.70
CA GLY A 83 -16.01 15.89 0.49
C GLY A 83 -15.07 14.87 1.11
N ALA A 84 -14.81 13.71 0.46
CA ALA A 84 -13.77 12.80 0.90
C ALA A 84 -12.38 13.41 0.68
N ASP A 85 -11.50 13.29 1.69
CA ASP A 85 -10.13 13.80 1.68
C ASP A 85 -9.15 12.67 1.28
N PHE A 86 -8.27 12.94 0.32
CA PHE A 86 -7.25 12.00 -0.15
C PHE A 86 -5.85 12.50 0.17
N VAL A 87 -5.15 11.77 1.02
CA VAL A 87 -3.77 12.06 1.42
C VAL A 87 -2.82 11.06 0.78
N THR A 88 -1.79 11.56 0.10
CA THR A 88 -0.72 10.73 -0.43
C THR A 88 0.33 10.47 0.63
N ASP A 89 0.27 9.27 1.21
CA ASP A 89 1.23 8.77 2.21
C ASP A 89 1.24 7.24 2.24
N ARG A 90 2.30 6.67 2.79
CA ARG A 90 2.43 5.24 3.02
C ARG A 90 2.26 4.92 4.50
N VAL A 91 1.19 4.22 4.84
CA VAL A 91 0.97 3.70 6.19
C VAL A 91 1.94 2.56 6.47
N THR A 92 2.69 2.66 7.56
CA THR A 92 3.68 1.68 8.01
C THR A 92 3.23 0.87 9.22
N THR A 93 2.32 1.43 10.02
CA THR A 93 1.80 0.78 11.23
C THR A 93 0.38 1.26 11.49
N ALA A 94 -0.45 0.41 12.08
CA ALA A 94 -1.75 0.80 12.61
C ALA A 94 -1.90 0.33 14.07
N ARG A 95 -2.70 1.08 14.85
CA ARG A 95 -3.08 0.72 16.23
C ARG A 95 -4.57 0.90 16.44
N PHE A 96 -5.16 -0.05 17.15
CA PHE A 96 -6.60 -0.16 17.37
C PHE A 96 -6.92 -0.17 18.84
N GLU A 97 -6.67 0.95 19.54
CA GLU A 97 -6.88 1.06 20.97
C GLU A 97 -8.16 1.85 21.27
N GLY A 98 -9.05 1.26 22.05
CA GLY A 98 -10.29 1.92 22.47
C GLY A 98 -11.20 2.33 21.31
N SER A 99 -11.78 3.53 21.43
CA SER A 99 -12.73 4.09 20.45
C SER A 99 -12.06 4.72 19.23
N ARG A 100 -10.75 4.89 19.22
CA ARG A 100 -9.99 5.48 18.11
C ARG A 100 -9.13 4.44 17.41
N LYS A 101 -9.00 4.61 16.10
CA LYS A 101 -8.16 3.81 15.21
C LYS A 101 -7.11 4.74 14.62
N ALA A 102 -5.84 4.43 14.83
CA ALA A 102 -4.74 5.25 14.35
C ALA A 102 -3.94 4.53 13.27
N ALA A 103 -3.56 5.24 12.22
CA ALA A 103 -2.62 4.80 11.20
C ALA A 103 -1.42 5.75 11.17
N TYR A 104 -0.23 5.20 11.22
CA TYR A 104 1.03 5.93 11.21
C TYR A 104 1.64 5.80 9.81
N GLY A 105 1.71 6.90 9.11
CA GLY A 105 2.35 7.01 7.82
C GLY A 105 3.77 7.55 7.94
N VAL A 106 4.46 7.62 6.79
CA VAL A 106 5.79 8.23 6.68
C VAL A 106 5.74 9.74 6.92
N LYS A 107 4.63 10.40 6.49
CA LYS A 107 4.48 11.85 6.55
C LYS A 107 3.68 12.31 7.77
N GLY A 108 2.86 11.44 8.38
CA GLY A 108 2.01 11.85 9.49
C GLY A 108 1.22 10.73 10.15
N THR A 109 0.44 11.11 11.15
CA THR A 109 -0.48 10.24 11.87
C THR A 109 -1.91 10.59 11.50
N TYR A 110 -2.73 9.58 11.27
CA TYR A 110 -4.12 9.70 10.84
C TYR A 110 -5.02 8.95 11.80
N GLU A 111 -6.07 9.59 12.25
CA GLU A 111 -7.00 8.99 13.22
C GLU A 111 -8.43 8.95 12.68
N GLY A 112 -9.14 7.87 13.00
CA GLY A 112 -10.56 7.70 12.72
C GLY A 112 -11.29 7.02 13.86
N ARG A 113 -12.61 7.25 13.96
CA ARG A 113 -13.50 6.51 14.88
C ARG A 113 -13.76 5.09 14.38
N SER A 114 -13.71 4.90 13.07
CA SER A 114 -13.75 3.62 12.36
C SER A 114 -12.64 3.59 11.31
N LEU A 115 -12.22 2.39 10.88
CA LEU A 115 -11.16 2.20 9.89
C LEU A 115 -11.57 1.14 8.87
N ILE A 116 -11.29 1.41 7.59
CA ILE A 116 -11.49 0.46 6.49
C ILE A 116 -10.14 0.13 5.86
N VAL A 117 -9.74 -1.14 5.89
CA VAL A 117 -8.55 -1.66 5.22
C VAL A 117 -8.90 -1.98 3.77
N ALA A 118 -8.36 -1.23 2.83
CA ALA A 118 -8.60 -1.39 1.38
C ALA A 118 -7.28 -1.44 0.58
N THR A 119 -6.25 -2.00 1.19
CA THR A 119 -4.85 -1.98 0.71
C THR A 119 -4.57 -2.92 -0.44
N GLY A 120 -5.53 -3.79 -0.80
CA GLY A 120 -5.39 -4.74 -1.90
C GLY A 120 -4.43 -5.89 -1.63
N ALA A 121 -4.00 -6.56 -2.70
CA ALA A 121 -3.17 -7.77 -2.63
C ALA A 121 -2.02 -7.71 -3.66
N MET A 122 -1.14 -6.74 -3.50
CA MET A 122 0.11 -6.65 -4.27
C MET A 122 1.35 -6.96 -3.43
N GLY A 123 1.18 -7.43 -2.19
CA GLY A 123 2.24 -7.92 -1.34
C GLY A 123 2.88 -9.19 -1.92
N ARG A 124 4.14 -9.45 -1.56
CA ARG A 124 4.87 -10.63 -2.07
C ARG A 124 4.30 -11.94 -1.53
N SER A 125 4.29 -12.96 -2.38
CA SER A 125 3.82 -14.30 -2.02
C SER A 125 4.82 -15.12 -1.23
N ALA A 126 6.11 -14.79 -1.30
CA ALA A 126 7.17 -15.44 -0.56
C ALA A 126 8.22 -14.40 -0.12
N ARG A 127 8.77 -14.61 1.05
CA ARG A 127 9.98 -13.92 1.50
C ARG A 127 11.19 -14.48 0.76
N LEU A 128 12.21 -13.66 0.62
CA LEU A 128 13.49 -14.11 0.11
C LEU A 128 14.19 -14.98 1.17
N VAL A 129 15.03 -15.90 0.72
CA VAL A 129 15.88 -16.67 1.64
C VAL A 129 16.72 -15.68 2.46
N GLY A 130 16.76 -15.85 3.79
CA GLY A 130 17.47 -14.95 4.70
C GLY A 130 16.68 -13.71 5.14
N GLU A 131 15.58 -13.36 4.48
CA GLU A 131 14.84 -12.12 4.77
C GLU A 131 14.27 -12.07 6.18
N GLU A 132 13.54 -13.12 6.59
CA GLU A 132 12.79 -13.11 7.86
C GLU A 132 13.67 -12.92 9.09
N GLN A 133 14.80 -13.59 9.12
CA GLN A 133 15.75 -13.55 10.24
C GLN A 133 16.54 -12.24 10.31
N LEU A 134 16.62 -11.49 9.19
CA LEU A 134 17.39 -10.26 9.07
C LEU A 134 16.54 -8.98 9.01
N VAL A 135 15.22 -9.10 9.15
CA VAL A 135 14.34 -7.92 9.32
C VAL A 135 14.75 -7.13 10.55
N GLY A 136 14.99 -5.81 10.38
CA GLY A 136 15.52 -4.92 11.43
C GLY A 136 17.01 -5.12 11.71
N ARG A 137 17.67 -6.05 11.01
CA ARG A 137 19.12 -6.31 11.12
C ARG A 137 19.82 -6.10 9.76
N GLY A 138 19.32 -5.13 9.00
CA GLY A 138 19.82 -4.81 7.66
C GLY A 138 18.80 -4.99 6.56
N VAL A 139 17.72 -5.75 6.76
CA VAL A 139 16.55 -5.78 5.87
C VAL A 139 15.55 -4.74 6.33
N SER A 140 15.14 -3.87 5.41
CA SER A 140 14.13 -2.82 5.65
C SER A 140 13.13 -2.74 4.49
N TYR A 141 11.97 -2.14 4.79
CA TYR A 141 10.92 -1.84 3.84
C TYR A 141 10.60 -0.34 3.75
N CYS A 142 11.42 0.51 4.40
CA CYS A 142 11.20 1.94 4.50
C CYS A 142 12.54 2.69 4.58
N ALA A 143 13.00 3.27 3.48
CA ALA A 143 14.24 4.02 3.47
C ALA A 143 14.15 5.32 4.29
N THR A 144 13.00 5.97 4.27
CA THR A 144 12.76 7.17 5.09
C THR A 144 12.82 6.88 6.59
N CYS A 145 12.40 5.66 7.01
CA CYS A 145 12.42 5.24 8.43
C CYS A 145 13.84 4.84 8.87
N ASP A 146 14.50 4.02 8.07
CA ASP A 146 15.71 3.29 8.48
C ASP A 146 16.98 3.78 7.78
N GLY A 147 16.87 4.63 6.75
CA GLY A 147 18.02 5.06 5.94
C GLY A 147 19.13 5.71 6.74
N PHE A 148 18.81 6.39 7.86
CA PHE A 148 19.80 7.01 8.73
C PHE A 148 20.81 6.00 9.31
N PHE A 149 20.39 4.75 9.60
CA PHE A 149 21.28 3.70 10.11
C PHE A 149 22.32 3.23 9.09
N PHE A 150 22.13 3.58 7.83
CA PHE A 150 23.02 3.19 6.72
C PHE A 150 23.87 4.38 6.20
N ARG A 151 24.04 5.44 7.00
CA ARG A 151 24.95 6.53 6.65
C ARG A 151 26.36 6.02 6.37
N ASP A 152 26.92 6.45 5.24
CA ASP A 152 28.26 6.06 4.74
C ASP A 152 28.44 4.55 4.47
N ARG A 153 27.35 3.80 4.38
CA ARG A 153 27.32 2.36 4.10
C ARG A 153 27.03 2.09 2.63
N VAL A 154 27.25 0.84 2.23
CA VAL A 154 26.83 0.32 0.92
C VAL A 154 25.51 -0.43 1.12
N VAL A 155 24.49 -0.07 0.36
CA VAL A 155 23.16 -0.69 0.49
C VAL A 155 22.60 -1.10 -0.87
N ALA A 156 21.63 -1.99 -0.86
CA ALA A 156 20.82 -2.31 -2.02
C ALA A 156 19.40 -1.76 -1.85
N VAL A 157 18.82 -1.26 -2.95
CA VAL A 157 17.39 -0.99 -3.08
C VAL A 157 16.85 -1.91 -4.17
N VAL A 158 15.72 -2.57 -3.94
CA VAL A 158 15.20 -3.61 -4.83
C VAL A 158 13.77 -3.32 -5.21
N GLY A 159 13.52 -3.14 -6.48
CA GLY A 159 12.19 -2.85 -7.01
C GLY A 159 12.28 -2.22 -8.39
N ALA A 160 11.12 -1.99 -9.01
CA ALA A 160 11.06 -1.43 -10.36
C ALA A 160 9.93 -0.40 -10.51
N THR A 161 9.44 0.16 -9.41
CA THR A 161 8.34 1.14 -9.38
C THR A 161 8.84 2.53 -9.02
N ASP A 162 7.98 3.53 -9.16
CA ASP A 162 8.16 4.89 -8.67
C ASP A 162 8.56 4.92 -7.18
N GLU A 163 7.87 4.14 -6.33
CA GLU A 163 8.21 4.00 -4.92
C GLU A 163 9.69 3.56 -4.73
N ALA A 164 10.12 2.53 -5.45
CA ALA A 164 11.50 2.05 -5.36
C ALA A 164 12.52 3.11 -5.82
N ALA A 165 12.17 3.90 -6.84
CA ALA A 165 13.01 4.98 -7.36
C ALA A 165 13.14 6.14 -6.36
N GLU A 166 12.01 6.60 -5.80
CA GLU A 166 11.98 7.64 -4.76
C GLU A 166 12.81 7.25 -3.56
N GLU A 167 12.63 6.04 -3.07
CA GLU A 167 13.33 5.52 -1.90
C GLU A 167 14.83 5.29 -2.18
N ALA A 168 15.21 4.92 -3.41
CA ALA A 168 16.62 4.87 -3.82
C ALA A 168 17.28 6.24 -3.75
N LEU A 169 16.59 7.30 -4.20
CA LEU A 169 17.07 8.68 -4.09
C LEU A 169 17.16 9.16 -2.63
N VAL A 170 16.22 8.75 -1.76
CA VAL A 170 16.26 9.06 -0.33
C VAL A 170 17.50 8.44 0.31
N VAL A 171 17.73 7.14 0.08
CA VAL A 171 18.90 6.45 0.64
C VAL A 171 20.21 6.99 0.08
N ALA A 172 20.26 7.35 -1.20
CA ALA A 172 21.46 7.88 -1.84
C ALA A 172 21.97 9.22 -1.24
N ARG A 173 21.13 9.94 -0.48
CA ARG A 173 21.56 11.13 0.27
C ARG A 173 22.36 10.80 1.53
N LEU A 174 22.30 9.56 1.99
CA LEU A 174 22.87 9.10 3.25
C LEU A 174 23.93 8.04 3.04
N ALA A 175 23.65 7.05 2.20
CA ALA A 175 24.56 5.95 1.93
C ALA A 175 25.75 6.38 1.07
N ARG A 176 26.87 5.69 1.23
CA ARG A 176 28.06 5.87 0.37
C ARG A 176 27.80 5.41 -1.05
N ARG A 177 27.03 4.31 -1.21
CA ARG A 177 26.64 3.72 -2.50
C ARG A 177 25.31 2.99 -2.37
N VAL A 178 24.48 3.09 -3.40
CA VAL A 178 23.22 2.37 -3.53
C VAL A 178 23.31 1.48 -4.78
N HIS A 179 23.20 0.17 -4.61
CA HIS A 179 22.98 -0.77 -5.70
C HIS A 179 21.47 -0.88 -5.93
N PHE A 180 20.96 -0.29 -7.02
CA PHE A 180 19.56 -0.33 -7.36
C PHE A 180 19.27 -1.54 -8.26
N LEU A 181 18.70 -2.60 -7.68
CA LEU A 181 18.41 -3.86 -8.35
C LEU A 181 17.02 -3.84 -8.96
N LEU A 182 16.93 -3.81 -10.28
CA LEU A 182 15.66 -3.90 -11.01
C LEU A 182 15.45 -5.36 -11.45
N PRO A 183 14.38 -6.04 -10.96
CA PRO A 183 14.04 -7.40 -11.41
C PRO A 183 13.65 -7.48 -12.90
N VAL A 184 13.38 -6.31 -13.51
CA VAL A 184 12.98 -6.15 -14.91
C VAL A 184 13.97 -5.26 -15.66
N GLU A 185 13.81 -5.16 -16.98
CA GLU A 185 14.71 -4.37 -17.85
C GLU A 185 14.58 -2.86 -17.61
N SER A 186 13.35 -2.38 -17.40
CA SER A 186 13.05 -0.95 -17.31
C SER A 186 12.40 -0.58 -15.98
N LEU A 187 12.79 0.56 -15.43
CA LEU A 187 12.15 1.17 -14.28
C LEU A 187 10.75 1.67 -14.70
N ARG A 188 9.75 1.31 -13.93
CA ARG A 188 8.34 1.73 -14.12
C ARG A 188 8.06 2.95 -13.25
N ALA A 189 8.60 4.09 -13.67
CA ALA A 189 8.46 5.37 -12.99
C ALA A 189 8.29 6.50 -14.02
N PRO A 190 7.78 7.68 -13.61
CA PRO A 190 7.78 8.86 -14.47
C PRO A 190 9.18 9.16 -15.03
N ALA A 191 9.26 9.62 -16.27
CA ALA A 191 10.54 9.82 -16.96
C ALA A 191 11.48 10.77 -16.21
N GLU A 192 10.93 11.80 -15.57
CA GLU A 192 11.70 12.73 -14.75
C GLU A 192 12.35 12.05 -13.53
N LEU A 193 11.61 11.20 -12.84
CA LEU A 193 12.11 10.45 -11.69
C LEU A 193 13.17 9.41 -12.11
N ALA A 194 12.95 8.71 -13.22
CA ALA A 194 13.92 7.78 -13.78
C ALA A 194 15.23 8.49 -14.14
N ALA A 195 15.16 9.66 -14.77
CA ALA A 195 16.32 10.46 -15.11
C ALA A 195 17.09 10.94 -13.87
N GLN A 196 16.41 11.29 -12.77
CA GLN A 196 17.07 11.66 -11.50
C GLN A 196 17.84 10.47 -10.91
N VAL A 197 17.27 9.26 -10.97
CA VAL A 197 17.95 8.04 -10.50
C VAL A 197 19.19 7.74 -11.36
N GLU A 198 19.05 7.81 -12.69
CA GLU A 198 20.14 7.53 -13.64
C GLU A 198 21.27 8.55 -13.55
N ALA A 199 20.97 9.81 -13.25
CA ALA A 199 21.97 10.87 -13.11
C ALA A 199 22.67 10.89 -11.74
N ASN A 200 22.21 10.10 -10.76
CA ASN A 200 22.76 10.14 -9.41
C ASN A 200 24.06 9.31 -9.31
N PRO A 201 25.21 9.92 -9.03
CA PRO A 201 26.50 9.20 -9.01
C PRO A 201 26.65 8.20 -7.86
N ALA A 202 25.81 8.30 -6.82
CA ALA A 202 25.79 7.35 -5.71
C ALA A 202 24.97 6.09 -6.03
N ILE A 203 24.17 6.08 -7.12
CA ILE A 203 23.31 4.97 -7.50
C ILE A 203 23.92 4.19 -8.66
N GLU A 204 24.11 2.89 -8.46
CA GLU A 204 24.49 1.94 -9.50
C GLU A 204 23.31 1.03 -9.84
N ILE A 205 22.83 1.11 -11.08
CA ILE A 205 21.62 0.40 -11.51
C ILE A 205 22.00 -0.97 -12.11
N HIS A 206 21.39 -2.02 -11.56
CA HIS A 206 21.53 -3.40 -12.04
C HIS A 206 20.20 -3.85 -12.65
N ARG A 207 20.09 -3.78 -13.98
CA ARG A 207 18.87 -4.13 -14.72
C ARG A 207 18.71 -5.64 -14.86
N SER A 208 17.47 -6.14 -14.96
CA SER A 208 17.14 -7.56 -15.11
C SER A 208 17.86 -8.44 -14.08
N THR A 209 17.96 -7.95 -12.82
CA THR A 209 18.71 -8.57 -11.75
C THR A 209 17.81 -8.91 -10.57
N VAL A 210 17.79 -10.17 -10.18
CA VAL A 210 16.98 -10.68 -9.05
C VAL A 210 17.85 -11.05 -7.87
N ILE A 211 17.29 -10.95 -6.66
CA ILE A 211 17.91 -11.51 -5.45
C ILE A 211 17.46 -12.96 -5.31
N GLU A 212 18.41 -13.85 -5.06
CA GLU A 212 18.15 -15.24 -4.69
C GLU A 212 18.19 -15.46 -3.18
N GLU A 213 19.08 -14.73 -2.48
CA GLU A 213 19.30 -14.90 -1.04
C GLU A 213 19.84 -13.60 -0.44
N ILE A 214 19.41 -13.29 0.79
CA ILE A 214 20.01 -12.27 1.64
C ILE A 214 20.96 -12.97 2.61
N ILE A 215 22.24 -12.65 2.51
CA ILE A 215 23.33 -13.32 3.23
C ILE A 215 23.64 -12.54 4.50
N GLY A 216 23.75 -13.28 5.62
CA GLY A 216 24.15 -12.77 6.92
C GLY A 216 23.60 -13.65 8.05
N THR A 217 24.18 -13.52 9.24
CA THR A 217 23.74 -14.24 10.44
C THR A 217 23.15 -13.28 11.47
N GLU A 218 23.89 -12.30 11.92
CA GLU A 218 23.44 -11.29 12.88
C GLU A 218 22.95 -10.01 12.19
N ARG A 219 23.44 -9.73 11.01
CA ARG A 219 23.08 -8.60 10.16
C ARG A 219 23.26 -8.95 8.69
N VAL A 220 22.74 -8.11 7.80
CA VAL A 220 23.01 -8.25 6.37
C VAL A 220 24.50 -8.03 6.09
N GLU A 221 25.11 -8.95 5.34
CA GLU A 221 26.52 -8.92 4.91
C GLU A 221 26.64 -8.90 3.39
N GLY A 222 25.57 -9.28 2.68
CA GLY A 222 25.54 -9.30 1.23
C GLY A 222 24.25 -9.87 0.66
N LEU A 223 24.17 -9.88 -0.65
CA LEU A 223 23.09 -10.46 -1.43
C LEU A 223 23.65 -11.43 -2.46
N ARG A 224 23.06 -12.62 -2.59
CA ARG A 224 23.23 -13.44 -3.76
C ARG A 224 22.29 -12.94 -4.85
N ILE A 225 22.85 -12.39 -5.89
CA ILE A 225 22.09 -11.83 -7.00
C ILE A 225 22.41 -12.56 -8.30
N ARG A 226 21.45 -12.55 -9.23
CA ARG A 226 21.64 -13.06 -10.58
C ARG A 226 21.04 -12.12 -11.61
N SER A 227 21.87 -11.65 -12.53
CA SER A 227 21.42 -10.95 -13.72
C SER A 227 20.94 -11.94 -14.80
N ARG A 228 20.04 -11.50 -15.67
CA ARG A 228 19.48 -12.32 -16.74
C ARG A 228 20.58 -12.93 -17.61
N GLY A 229 20.62 -14.27 -17.68
CA GLY A 229 21.62 -15.02 -18.44
C GLY A 229 23.01 -15.12 -17.78
N GLY A 230 23.21 -14.53 -16.60
CA GLY A 230 24.46 -14.59 -15.85
C GLY A 230 24.47 -15.68 -14.78
N ALA A 231 25.68 -16.00 -14.27
CA ALA A 231 25.83 -16.81 -13.07
C ALA A 231 25.51 -15.99 -11.81
N PRO A 232 25.05 -16.63 -10.72
CA PRO A 232 24.89 -15.96 -9.43
C PRO A 232 26.23 -15.39 -8.94
N ILE A 233 26.18 -14.18 -8.38
CA ILE A 233 27.32 -13.54 -7.71
C ILE A 233 26.89 -13.07 -6.32
N VAL A 234 27.87 -12.88 -5.43
CA VAL A 234 27.64 -12.25 -4.13
C VAL A 234 27.99 -10.77 -4.25
N LEU A 235 27.01 -9.92 -3.95
CA LEU A 235 27.14 -8.48 -3.88
C LEU A 235 27.24 -8.07 -2.40
N PRO A 236 28.40 -7.59 -1.92
CA PRO A 236 28.55 -7.15 -0.54
C PRO A 236 27.74 -5.88 -0.29
N VAL A 237 26.84 -5.91 0.70
CA VAL A 237 26.07 -4.76 1.15
C VAL A 237 25.82 -4.83 2.66
N ASP A 238 25.71 -3.69 3.30
CA ASP A 238 25.41 -3.56 4.73
C ASP A 238 23.90 -3.61 5.02
N GLY A 239 23.06 -3.45 4.00
CA GLY A 239 21.62 -3.50 4.13
C GLY A 239 20.88 -3.55 2.79
N VAL A 240 19.60 -3.91 2.85
CA VAL A 240 18.74 -4.02 1.68
C VAL A 240 17.34 -3.47 1.98
N PHE A 241 16.84 -2.61 1.09
CA PHE A 241 15.51 -2.05 1.10
C PHE A 241 14.66 -2.72 0.03
N LEU A 242 13.57 -3.37 0.43
CA LEU A 242 12.79 -4.25 -0.45
C LEU A 242 11.46 -3.60 -0.86
N TYR A 243 11.33 -3.24 -2.12
CA TYR A 243 10.11 -2.70 -2.77
C TYR A 243 9.60 -3.64 -3.86
N LEU A 244 9.64 -4.95 -3.57
CA LEU A 244 9.15 -5.98 -4.47
C LEU A 244 7.64 -6.13 -4.37
N GLN A 245 6.99 -6.30 -5.50
CA GLN A 245 5.54 -6.54 -5.60
C GLN A 245 5.23 -8.04 -5.75
N GLY A 246 4.03 -8.42 -5.37
CA GLY A 246 3.53 -9.79 -5.46
C GLY A 246 2.01 -9.85 -5.59
N ALA A 247 1.41 -10.91 -5.06
CA ALA A 247 -0.03 -11.16 -5.14
C ALA A 247 -0.68 -11.41 -3.76
N ARG A 248 0.04 -11.19 -2.65
CA ARG A 248 -0.48 -11.35 -1.28
C ARG A 248 -1.17 -10.07 -0.79
N PRO A 249 -2.15 -10.22 0.13
CA PRO A 249 -2.72 -9.09 0.85
C PRO A 249 -1.66 -8.23 1.52
N ILE A 250 -1.85 -6.90 1.49
CA ILE A 250 -0.96 -5.95 2.17
C ILE A 250 -1.55 -5.68 3.55
N VAL A 251 -1.08 -6.42 4.55
CA VAL A 251 -1.58 -6.40 5.93
C VAL A 251 -0.48 -6.25 6.99
N ASP A 252 0.79 -6.18 6.59
CA ASP A 252 1.94 -6.15 7.48
C ASP A 252 1.88 -5.00 8.49
N PHE A 253 1.36 -3.85 8.08
CA PHE A 253 1.18 -2.67 8.91
C PHE A 253 0.19 -2.87 10.08
N LEU A 254 -0.60 -3.94 10.07
CA LEU A 254 -1.53 -4.28 11.16
C LEU A 254 -0.82 -4.93 12.36
N GLY A 255 0.44 -5.36 12.22
CA GLY A 255 1.27 -5.86 13.31
C GLY A 255 0.67 -7.06 14.05
N GLY A 256 -0.09 -7.93 13.37
CA GLY A 256 -0.73 -9.11 13.95
C GLY A 256 -1.96 -8.82 14.82
N GLN A 257 -2.49 -7.60 14.83
CA GLN A 257 -3.67 -7.24 15.62
C GLN A 257 -4.98 -7.79 15.04
N ALA A 258 -5.04 -8.07 13.75
CA ALA A 258 -6.23 -8.62 13.07
C ALA A 258 -6.02 -10.08 12.69
N ASP A 259 -7.09 -10.87 12.70
CA ASP A 259 -7.06 -12.27 12.34
C ASP A 259 -6.88 -12.43 10.83
N LEU A 260 -5.96 -13.32 10.46
CA LEU A 260 -5.65 -13.64 9.07
C LEU A 260 -5.94 -15.12 8.79
N SER A 261 -6.30 -15.43 7.55
CA SER A 261 -6.32 -16.81 7.07
C SER A 261 -4.88 -17.34 6.88
N PRO A 262 -4.71 -18.68 6.67
CA PRO A 262 -3.40 -19.26 6.35
C PRO A 262 -2.72 -18.63 5.13
N GLU A 263 -3.51 -18.10 4.19
CA GLU A 263 -3.03 -17.41 2.98
C GLU A 263 -2.68 -15.92 3.24
N GLY A 264 -2.90 -15.42 4.47
CA GLY A 264 -2.63 -14.05 4.87
C GLY A 264 -3.75 -13.05 4.55
N CYS A 265 -4.97 -13.53 4.27
CA CYS A 265 -6.12 -12.70 3.96
C CYS A 265 -6.82 -12.23 5.24
N LEU A 266 -7.28 -11.00 5.30
CA LEU A 266 -8.08 -10.52 6.42
C LEU A 266 -9.37 -11.31 6.56
N LEU A 267 -9.64 -11.81 7.78
CA LEU A 267 -10.89 -12.47 8.12
C LEU A 267 -11.93 -11.42 8.52
N VAL A 268 -13.10 -11.53 7.92
CA VAL A 268 -14.24 -10.64 8.18
C VAL A 268 -15.54 -11.42 8.27
N ASP A 269 -16.51 -10.86 8.95
CA ASP A 269 -17.89 -11.34 8.98
C ASP A 269 -18.65 -11.00 7.68
N GLU A 270 -19.95 -11.29 7.65
CA GLU A 270 -20.83 -10.99 6.52
C GLU A 270 -20.96 -9.49 6.24
N TYR A 271 -20.66 -8.62 7.21
CA TYR A 271 -20.70 -7.15 7.11
C TYR A 271 -19.34 -6.53 6.82
N LEU A 272 -18.34 -7.34 6.49
CA LEU A 272 -16.95 -6.95 6.23
C LEU A 272 -16.24 -6.36 7.47
N GLN A 273 -16.74 -6.60 8.69
CA GLN A 273 -16.08 -6.24 9.93
C GLN A 273 -15.07 -7.33 10.31
N THR A 274 -13.87 -6.92 10.71
CA THR A 274 -12.86 -7.80 11.29
C THR A 274 -13.24 -8.18 12.71
N THR A 275 -12.43 -9.02 13.37
CA THR A 275 -12.60 -9.31 14.82
C THR A 275 -12.39 -8.08 15.71
N ILE A 276 -11.84 -6.99 15.16
CA ILE A 276 -11.63 -5.71 15.88
C ILE A 276 -12.84 -4.81 15.67
N PRO A 277 -13.57 -4.42 16.74
CA PRO A 277 -14.74 -3.56 16.61
C PRO A 277 -14.43 -2.23 15.92
N GLY A 278 -15.20 -1.91 14.87
CA GLY A 278 -15.04 -0.69 14.09
C GLY A 278 -13.89 -0.72 13.08
N VAL A 279 -13.26 -1.87 12.87
CA VAL A 279 -12.29 -2.10 11.79
C VAL A 279 -12.90 -3.03 10.74
N PHE A 280 -12.97 -2.54 9.52
CA PHE A 280 -13.55 -3.21 8.35
C PHE A 280 -12.48 -3.47 7.31
N ALA A 281 -12.76 -4.36 6.35
CA ALA A 281 -11.87 -4.59 5.23
C ALA A 281 -12.66 -4.81 3.93
N ALA A 282 -12.10 -4.41 2.78
CA ALA A 282 -12.74 -4.53 1.49
C ALA A 282 -11.72 -4.70 0.34
N GLY A 283 -12.13 -5.39 -0.70
CA GLY A 283 -11.34 -5.65 -1.89
C GLY A 283 -10.38 -6.81 -1.74
N ASP A 284 -9.35 -6.83 -2.55
CA ASP A 284 -8.46 -7.98 -2.71
C ASP A 284 -7.72 -8.41 -1.43
N VAL A 285 -7.70 -7.58 -0.41
CA VAL A 285 -7.16 -7.92 0.91
C VAL A 285 -7.91 -9.07 1.59
N LEU A 286 -9.16 -9.37 1.16
CA LEU A 286 -10.00 -10.44 1.69
C LEU A 286 -9.74 -11.81 1.03
N CYS A 287 -9.18 -11.87 -0.17
CA CYS A 287 -8.89 -13.08 -0.98
C CYS A 287 -10.09 -14.00 -1.29
N LYS A 288 -11.29 -13.66 -0.89
CA LYS A 288 -12.47 -14.54 -1.00
C LYS A 288 -13.10 -14.56 -2.39
N HIS A 289 -12.70 -13.64 -3.26
CA HIS A 289 -13.40 -13.35 -4.50
C HIS A 289 -12.45 -13.23 -5.68
N LEU A 290 -13.04 -13.15 -6.87
CA LEU A 290 -12.31 -12.78 -8.07
C LEU A 290 -11.74 -11.38 -7.92
N LYS A 291 -10.46 -11.21 -8.23
CA LYS A 291 -9.79 -9.92 -8.22
C LYS A 291 -10.27 -9.05 -9.38
N GLN A 292 -11.39 -8.38 -9.17
CA GLN A 292 -12.04 -7.50 -10.13
C GLN A 292 -12.32 -6.14 -9.51
N ALA A 293 -12.08 -5.07 -10.27
CA ALA A 293 -12.28 -3.71 -9.78
C ALA A 293 -13.74 -3.44 -9.35
N VAL A 294 -14.71 -4.01 -10.07
CA VAL A 294 -16.14 -3.87 -9.75
C VAL A 294 -16.52 -4.58 -8.45
N ILE A 295 -15.94 -5.75 -8.17
CA ILE A 295 -16.16 -6.48 -6.92
C ILE A 295 -15.55 -5.69 -5.75
N ALA A 296 -14.31 -5.23 -5.90
CA ALA A 296 -13.65 -4.42 -4.90
C ALA A 296 -14.44 -3.12 -4.60
N ALA A 297 -14.99 -2.46 -5.63
CA ALA A 297 -15.84 -1.29 -5.46
C ALA A 297 -17.12 -1.62 -4.68
N ALA A 298 -17.81 -2.72 -5.01
CA ALA A 298 -19.02 -3.16 -4.30
C ALA A 298 -18.74 -3.45 -2.82
N GLU A 299 -17.63 -4.12 -2.50
CA GLU A 299 -17.21 -4.35 -1.13
C GLU A 299 -16.87 -3.04 -0.40
N GLY A 300 -16.22 -2.08 -1.07
CA GLY A 300 -15.97 -0.76 -0.52
C GLY A 300 -17.26 -0.04 -0.11
N ALA A 301 -18.29 -0.09 -0.96
CA ALA A 301 -19.60 0.45 -0.63
C ALA A 301 -20.22 -0.23 0.61
N LYS A 302 -20.18 -1.57 0.66
CA LYS A 302 -20.69 -2.37 1.78
C LYS A 302 -19.95 -2.06 3.08
N ALA A 303 -18.62 -1.98 3.05
CA ALA A 303 -17.80 -1.66 4.22
C ALA A 303 -18.10 -0.26 4.76
N ALA A 304 -18.29 0.74 3.89
CA ALA A 304 -18.65 2.09 4.31
C ALA A 304 -20.03 2.16 4.98
N VAL A 305 -21.04 1.47 4.42
CA VAL A 305 -22.38 1.39 5.04
C VAL A 305 -22.32 0.68 6.39
N ALA A 306 -21.52 -0.38 6.52
CA ALA A 306 -21.32 -1.08 7.78
C ALA A 306 -20.62 -0.19 8.81
N ALA A 307 -19.59 0.55 8.41
CA ALA A 307 -18.88 1.51 9.27
C ALA A 307 -19.79 2.65 9.74
N ASP A 308 -20.62 3.20 8.85
CA ASP A 308 -21.60 4.22 9.22
C ASP A 308 -22.59 3.71 10.29
N ARG A 309 -23.11 2.50 10.11
CA ARG A 309 -24.02 1.87 11.10
C ARG A 309 -23.33 1.61 12.44
N TYR A 310 -22.09 1.11 12.41
CA TYR A 310 -21.29 0.96 13.62
C TYR A 310 -21.15 2.28 14.38
N LEU A 311 -20.83 3.37 13.69
CA LEU A 311 -20.70 4.72 14.27
C LEU A 311 -22.01 5.28 14.80
N SER A 312 -23.15 4.83 14.24
CA SER A 312 -24.51 5.20 14.67
C SER A 312 -25.03 4.29 15.80
N GLY A 313 -24.22 3.36 16.34
CA GLY A 313 -24.62 2.46 17.42
C GLY A 313 -25.51 1.29 16.99
N HIS A 314 -25.61 1.00 15.69
CA HIS A 314 -26.40 -0.12 15.17
C HIS A 314 -25.51 -1.35 14.94
N ALA A 315 -25.83 -2.46 15.61
CA ALA A 315 -25.00 -3.66 15.59
C ALA A 315 -25.05 -4.45 14.26
N LYS A 316 -26.09 -4.27 13.43
CA LYS A 316 -26.29 -5.05 12.20
C LYS A 316 -26.84 -4.21 11.05
N LEU A 317 -26.40 -4.53 9.83
CA LEU A 317 -27.06 -4.07 8.60
C LEU A 317 -28.47 -4.72 8.55
N ARG A 318 -29.50 -3.88 8.30
CA ARG A 318 -30.82 -4.41 7.91
C ARG A 318 -30.91 -4.39 6.40
N PRO A 319 -31.57 -5.39 5.78
CA PRO A 319 -31.88 -5.30 4.35
C PRO A 319 -32.70 -4.03 4.08
N ASP A 320 -32.43 -3.36 2.96
CA ASP A 320 -33.09 -2.07 2.63
C ASP A 320 -34.59 -2.23 2.33
N TRP A 321 -35.08 -3.47 2.18
CA TRP A 321 -36.49 -3.84 1.89
C TRP A 321 -37.13 -4.67 2.99
N SER A 322 -36.66 -4.60 4.20
CA SER A 322 -37.28 -5.27 5.35
C SER A 322 -38.00 -4.29 6.27
#